data_78781d3d5337b7f93d3fa09171ab07aa
#
_entry.id   78781d3d5337b7f93d3fa09171ab07aa
#
_cell.length_a   1.000
_cell.length_b   1.000
_cell.length_c   1.000
_cell.angle_alpha   90.00
_cell.angle_beta   90.00
_cell.angle_gamma   90.00
#
_symmetry.space_group_name_H-M   'P 1'
#
loop_
_entity.id
_entity.type
_entity.pdbx_description
1 polymer ?
#
loop_
_entity_poly.entity_id
_entity_poly.type
_entity_poly.pdbx_seq_one_letter_code
_entity_poly.pdbx_strand_id
1 'polypeptide(L)'
;MPSIDLNCDLGESFGAYTIGMDAEVLPFVSSANIACGFHAGDPSVMQKSVLLCKKYGVQVGAHPGLPDLQGFGRRKMAISPAEAEADVIYQIGALKA
;
A
#
# COMPACT_ATOMS: atom_id res chain seq x y z
N MET A 1 20.95 0.84 22.81
CA MET A 1 21.25 0.04 21.60
C MET A 1 20.64 0.72 20.38
N PRO A 2 21.44 1.05 19.39
CA PRO A 2 20.88 1.61 18.15
C PRO A 2 19.98 0.60 17.46
N SER A 3 18.94 1.08 16.83
CA SER A 3 18.00 0.27 16.06
C SER A 3 17.74 0.90 14.70
N ILE A 4 17.25 0.12 13.79
CA ILE A 4 16.93 0.58 12.45
C ILE A 4 15.53 0.09 12.06
N ASP A 5 14.81 0.95 11.33
CA ASP A 5 13.53 0.58 10.74
C ASP A 5 13.76 0.00 9.35
N LEU A 6 13.32 -1.24 9.12
CA LEU A 6 13.29 -1.84 7.80
C LEU A 6 11.87 -1.75 7.28
N ASN A 7 11.70 -1.10 6.14
CA ASN A 7 10.41 -0.82 5.54
C ASN A 7 10.29 -1.50 4.18
N CYS A 8 9.09 -1.92 3.81
CA CYS A 8 8.80 -2.42 2.47
C CYS A 8 7.44 -1.94 2.00
N ASP A 9 7.25 -1.97 0.68
CA ASP A 9 5.94 -1.78 0.07
C ASP A 9 5.22 -3.13 0.05
N LEU A 10 3.91 -3.10 0.27
CA LEU A 10 3.12 -4.30 0.50
C LEU A 10 1.71 -4.11 -0.06
N GLY A 11 0.99 -5.23 -0.24
CA GLY A 11 -0.40 -5.17 -0.64
C GLY A 11 -0.61 -4.71 -2.07
N GLU A 12 0.33 -5.01 -2.95
CA GLU A 12 0.31 -4.56 -4.35
C GLU A 12 -0.32 -5.56 -5.31
N SER A 13 -0.75 -6.72 -4.82
CA SER A 13 -1.53 -7.67 -5.59
C SER A 13 -2.89 -7.10 -5.95
N PHE A 14 -3.47 -7.55 -7.05
CA PHE A 14 -4.75 -7.03 -7.54
C PHE A 14 -5.54 -8.17 -8.18
N GLY A 15 -6.76 -8.42 -7.67
CA GLY A 15 -7.62 -9.47 -8.18
C GLY A 15 -6.93 -10.83 -8.20
N ALA A 16 -6.83 -11.42 -9.38
CA ALA A 16 -6.16 -12.70 -9.58
C ALA A 16 -4.64 -12.61 -9.67
N TYR A 17 -4.10 -11.40 -9.78
CA TYR A 17 -2.66 -11.19 -9.90
C TYR A 17 -2.00 -11.09 -8.55
N THR A 18 -0.94 -11.86 -8.35
CA THR A 18 -0.13 -11.82 -7.14
C THR A 18 1.19 -11.13 -7.44
N ILE A 19 1.52 -10.11 -6.65
CA ILE A 19 2.78 -9.36 -6.75
C ILE A 19 3.45 -9.42 -5.37
N GLY A 20 4.75 -9.72 -5.38
CA GLY A 20 5.54 -9.77 -4.17
C GLY A 20 5.32 -11.03 -3.35
N MET A 21 5.94 -11.05 -2.20
CA MET A 21 5.94 -12.21 -1.29
C MET A 21 5.61 -11.70 0.13
N ASP A 22 4.46 -11.07 0.28
CA ASP A 22 4.10 -10.30 1.47
C ASP A 22 4.24 -11.10 2.76
N ALA A 23 3.66 -12.28 2.83
CA ALA A 23 3.70 -13.09 4.04
C ALA A 23 5.11 -13.55 4.39
N GLU A 24 5.98 -13.72 3.41
CA GLU A 24 7.35 -14.17 3.61
C GLU A 24 8.29 -13.04 4.04
N VAL A 25 7.99 -11.80 3.61
CA VAL A 25 8.80 -10.62 3.91
C VAL A 25 8.48 -10.04 5.29
N LEU A 26 7.21 -10.08 5.70
CA LEU A 26 6.74 -9.44 6.93
C LEU A 26 7.50 -9.79 8.20
N PRO A 27 7.97 -11.05 8.39
CA PRO A 27 8.78 -11.35 9.59
C PRO A 27 10.09 -10.57 9.69
N PHE A 28 10.56 -9.97 8.59
CA PHE A 28 11.87 -9.32 8.53
C PHE A 28 11.81 -7.79 8.51
N VAL A 29 10.62 -7.20 8.49
CA VAL A 29 10.46 -5.75 8.43
C VAL A 29 9.75 -5.23 9.67
N SER A 30 9.97 -3.96 10.00
CA SER A 30 9.32 -3.28 11.13
C SER A 30 8.16 -2.39 10.70
N SER A 31 8.15 -1.97 9.46
CA SER A 31 7.05 -1.17 8.91
C SER A 31 6.77 -1.53 7.46
N ALA A 32 5.57 -1.24 6.99
CA ALA A 32 5.16 -1.52 5.63
C ALA A 32 4.24 -0.41 5.12
N ASN A 33 4.40 -0.07 3.84
CA ASN A 33 3.53 0.87 3.15
C ASN A 33 2.54 0.07 2.31
N ILE A 34 1.27 0.14 2.65
CA ILE A 34 0.23 -0.66 2.00
C ILE A 34 -0.42 0.13 0.87
N ALA A 35 -0.42 -0.45 -0.33
CA ALA A 35 -1.08 0.12 -1.49
C ALA A 35 -2.58 0.30 -1.25
N CYS A 36 -3.13 1.39 -1.76
CA CYS A 36 -4.49 1.85 -1.44
C CYS A 36 -5.48 1.74 -2.60
N GLY A 37 -5.17 0.91 -3.58
CA GLY A 37 -6.11 0.52 -4.63
C GLY A 37 -6.07 1.35 -5.89
N PHE A 38 -5.35 2.47 -5.93
CA PHE A 38 -5.28 3.32 -7.14
C PHE A 38 -4.17 2.89 -8.07
N HIS A 39 -2.95 2.72 -7.58
CA HIS A 39 -1.84 2.25 -8.41
C HIS A 39 -1.62 0.75 -8.30
N ALA A 40 -2.06 0.16 -7.21
CA ALA A 40 -1.93 -1.27 -6.93
C ALA A 40 -2.86 -1.63 -5.76
N GLY A 41 -3.09 -2.91 -5.57
CA GLY A 41 -3.98 -3.39 -4.51
C GLY A 41 -5.45 -3.27 -4.88
N ASP A 42 -6.29 -3.87 -4.05
CA ASP A 42 -7.75 -3.76 -4.12
C ASP A 42 -8.30 -3.89 -2.69
N PRO A 43 -9.62 -3.70 -2.47
CA PRO A 43 -10.18 -3.74 -1.13
C PRO A 43 -9.86 -5.00 -0.34
N SER A 44 -9.94 -6.16 -0.98
CA SER A 44 -9.66 -7.45 -0.32
C SER A 44 -8.18 -7.61 0.00
N VAL A 45 -7.31 -7.23 -0.92
CA VAL A 45 -5.85 -7.27 -0.73
C VAL A 45 -5.45 -6.32 0.40
N MET A 46 -6.04 -5.13 0.44
CA MET A 46 -5.77 -4.15 1.50
C MET A 46 -6.14 -4.71 2.87
N GLN A 47 -7.33 -5.27 3.02
CA GLN A 47 -7.78 -5.87 4.27
C GLN A 47 -6.86 -6.99 4.71
N LYS A 48 -6.53 -7.90 3.80
CA LYS A 48 -5.62 -9.02 4.06
C LYS A 48 -4.24 -8.53 4.49
N SER A 49 -3.73 -7.52 3.82
CA SER A 49 -2.40 -6.96 4.12
C SER A 49 -2.35 -6.34 5.50
N VAL A 50 -3.39 -5.59 5.89
CA VAL A 50 -3.49 -4.99 7.23
C VAL A 50 -3.53 -6.09 8.30
N LEU A 51 -4.31 -7.12 8.08
CA LEU A 51 -4.40 -8.24 9.03
C LEU A 51 -3.06 -8.98 9.17
N LEU A 52 -2.34 -9.16 8.07
CA LEU A 52 -1.00 -9.76 8.11
C LEU A 52 -0.02 -8.88 8.88
N CYS A 53 -0.02 -7.58 8.65
CA CYS A 53 0.83 -6.66 9.40
C CYS A 53 0.51 -6.71 10.89
N LYS A 54 -0.76 -6.75 11.25
CA LYS A 54 -1.18 -6.88 12.64
C LYS A 54 -0.67 -8.17 13.27
N LYS A 55 -0.75 -9.26 12.54
CA LYS A 55 -0.28 -10.58 12.99
C LYS A 55 1.23 -10.56 13.31
N TYR A 56 2.03 -9.89 12.50
CA TYR A 56 3.48 -9.84 12.67
C TYR A 56 3.96 -8.62 13.45
N GLY A 57 3.06 -7.78 13.96
CA GLY A 57 3.43 -6.60 14.73
C GLY A 57 4.12 -5.53 13.90
N VAL A 58 3.82 -5.46 12.60
CA VAL A 58 4.43 -4.50 11.66
C VAL A 58 3.62 -3.22 11.64
N GLN A 59 4.29 -2.07 11.73
CA GLN A 59 3.66 -0.75 11.63
C GLN A 59 3.14 -0.52 10.21
N VAL A 60 1.94 0.01 10.09
CA VAL A 60 1.27 0.23 8.81
C VAL A 60 1.32 1.69 8.43
N GLY A 61 1.78 1.96 7.21
CA GLY A 61 1.70 3.26 6.56
C GLY A 61 0.90 3.15 5.27
N ALA A 62 0.31 4.25 4.85
CA ALA A 62 -0.43 4.32 3.60
C ALA A 62 0.54 4.55 2.44
N HIS A 63 0.27 3.87 1.32
CA HIS A 63 1.01 4.04 0.07
C HIS A 63 0.03 4.44 -1.03
N PRO A 64 -0.46 5.70 -1.01
CA PRO A 64 -1.35 6.18 -2.07
C PRO A 64 -0.59 6.38 -3.38
N GLY A 65 -1.31 6.27 -4.48
CA GLY A 65 -0.74 6.47 -5.81
C GLY A 65 -1.74 7.12 -6.75
N LEU A 66 -1.27 7.38 -7.96
CA LEU A 66 -2.13 7.85 -9.05
C LEU A 66 -3.11 6.74 -9.46
N PRO A 67 -4.32 7.10 -9.95
CA PRO A 67 -5.32 6.11 -10.38
C PRO A 67 -4.92 5.47 -11.71
N ASP A 68 -3.91 4.62 -11.67
CA ASP A 68 -3.27 4.02 -12.82
C ASP A 68 -2.74 2.62 -12.49
N LEU A 69 -3.65 1.65 -12.45
CA LEU A 69 -3.29 0.27 -12.17
C LEU A 69 -2.36 -0.31 -13.23
N GLN A 70 -2.64 -0.01 -14.50
CA GLN A 70 -1.83 -0.57 -15.60
C GLN A 70 -0.39 -0.07 -15.60
N GLY A 71 -0.18 1.19 -15.25
CA GLY A 71 1.14 1.81 -15.20
C GLY A 71 1.75 1.82 -13.80
N PHE A 72 1.12 1.17 -12.85
CA PHE A 72 1.58 1.12 -11.46
C PHE A 72 1.74 2.52 -10.85
N GLY A 73 0.91 3.47 -11.29
CA GLY A 73 0.98 4.85 -10.85
C GLY A 73 2.20 5.63 -11.34
N ARG A 74 2.97 5.05 -12.26
CA ARG A 74 4.23 5.65 -12.74
C ARG A 74 4.09 6.42 -14.03
N ARG A 75 2.97 6.29 -14.74
CA ARG A 75 2.75 7.02 -15.98
C ARG A 75 2.41 8.47 -15.69
N LYS A 76 2.83 9.36 -16.58
CA LYS A 76 2.51 10.78 -16.48
C LYS A 76 1.00 10.98 -16.59
N MET A 77 0.41 11.68 -15.63
CA MET A 77 -1.01 12.02 -15.62
C MET A 77 -1.19 13.50 -15.31
N ALA A 78 -2.09 14.14 -16.02
CA ALA A 78 -2.44 15.53 -15.77
C ALA A 78 -3.57 15.57 -14.73
N ILE A 79 -3.23 15.90 -13.50
CA ILE A 79 -4.21 16.09 -12.42
C ILE A 79 -3.98 17.45 -11.76
N SER A 80 -5.05 18.05 -11.26
CA SER A 80 -4.94 19.30 -10.52
C SER A 80 -4.46 19.05 -9.09
N PRO A 81 -3.92 20.07 -8.41
CA PRO A 81 -3.58 19.94 -6.98
C PRO A 81 -4.78 19.51 -6.13
N ALA A 82 -5.98 20.00 -6.44
CA ALA A 82 -7.19 19.63 -5.70
C ALA A 82 -7.54 18.15 -5.91
N GLU A 83 -7.39 17.64 -7.12
CA GLU A 83 -7.61 16.23 -7.41
C GLU A 83 -6.57 15.36 -6.69
N ALA A 84 -5.31 15.76 -6.68
CA ALA A 84 -4.24 15.05 -5.99
C ALA A 84 -4.52 14.95 -4.49
N GLU A 85 -4.95 16.06 -3.88
CA GLU A 85 -5.31 16.09 -2.46
C GLU A 85 -6.47 15.15 -2.17
N ALA A 86 -7.53 15.21 -2.98
CA ALA A 86 -8.70 14.36 -2.81
C ALA A 86 -8.34 12.87 -2.97
N ASP A 87 -7.51 12.54 -3.94
CA ASP A 87 -7.06 11.17 -4.18
C ASP A 87 -6.27 10.61 -2.99
N VAL A 88 -5.40 11.43 -2.40
CA VAL A 88 -4.62 11.01 -1.22
C VAL A 88 -5.53 10.82 0.00
N ILE A 89 -6.43 11.76 0.25
CA ILE A 89 -7.37 11.68 1.37
C ILE A 89 -8.24 10.42 1.25
N TYR A 90 -8.76 10.16 0.06
CA TYR A 90 -9.59 9.00 -0.20
C TYR A 90 -8.84 7.69 0.10
N GLN A 91 -7.62 7.57 -0.39
CA GLN A 91 -6.82 6.38 -0.22
C GLN A 91 -6.41 6.13 1.24
N ILE A 92 -6.00 7.18 1.94
CA ILE A 92 -5.67 7.10 3.35
C ILE A 92 -6.91 6.72 4.17
N GLY A 93 -8.06 7.31 3.85
CA GLY A 93 -9.32 6.99 4.51
C GLY A 93 -9.72 5.53 4.32
N ALA A 94 -9.56 5.01 3.11
CA ALA A 94 -9.86 3.63 2.80
C ALA A 94 -8.98 2.66 3.61
N LEU A 95 -7.68 2.95 3.72
CA LEU A 95 -6.78 2.13 4.51
C LEU A 95 -7.09 2.21 6.01
N LYS A 96 -7.39 3.39 6.51
CA LYS A 96 -7.68 3.61 7.93
C LYS A 96 -8.93 2.87 8.39
N ALA A 97 -9.92 2.79 7.52
CA ALA A 97 -11.16 2.10 7.85
C ALA A 97 -10.95 0.60 8.07
#